data_75d0fc5b244ce200b2173ad02e1270c1
#
_entry.id   75d0fc5b244ce200b2173ad02e1270c1
#
_cell.length_a   1.000
_cell.length_b   1.000
_cell.length_c   1.000
_cell.angle_alpha   90.00
_cell.angle_beta   90.00
_cell.angle_gamma   90.00
#
_symmetry.space_group_name_H-M   'P 1'
#
loop_
_entity.id
_entity.type
_entity.pdbx_description
1 polymer ?
#
loop_
_entity_poly.entity_id
_entity_poly.type
_entity_poly.pdbx_seq_one_letter_code
_entity_poly.pdbx_strand_id
1 'polypeptide(L)'
;MLRLPKIRLVSPRSLIEAARLLAKAGPEAMAFAGGTDLVPKLKRRQLRPRTLVDLSRIKGFSGVKRSGDRVVIGAGTRIEELLESPLVAIFTALREAAACIATPQIRSTATIGGNLALDTRCSFYDQSELWREAQGFCLKTDEEASCRAAPGSERCFALASGDLPPALIALGAKVRLVGPAGEREAALEEIYRDTGCSSLRLGPGELIAAIELGLSPRLSTYRKLRRRASFDFAALGVAVSLQMKGGAVS
;
A
#
# COMPACT_ATOMS: atom_id res chain seq x y z
N MET A 1 -24.99 3.91 -11.55
CA MET A 1 -23.84 3.03 -11.17
C MET A 1 -22.66 3.38 -12.07
N LEU A 2 -21.47 3.63 -11.50
CA LEU A 2 -20.26 3.91 -12.29
C LEU A 2 -19.73 2.58 -12.87
N ARG A 3 -19.74 2.45 -14.20
CA ARG A 3 -19.23 1.26 -14.90
C ARG A 3 -17.71 1.29 -14.97
N LEU A 4 -17.09 0.11 -14.90
CA LEU A 4 -15.66 -0.03 -15.19
C LEU A 4 -15.39 0.27 -16.67
N PRO A 5 -14.23 0.84 -17.02
CA PRO A 5 -13.77 0.92 -18.41
C PRO A 5 -13.52 -0.49 -18.96
N LYS A 6 -13.40 -0.62 -20.28
CA LYS A 6 -12.92 -1.85 -20.91
C LYS A 6 -11.45 -2.05 -20.51
N ILE A 7 -11.14 -3.14 -19.81
CA ILE A 7 -9.81 -3.45 -19.31
C ILE A 7 -9.50 -4.91 -19.61
N ARG A 8 -8.30 -5.16 -20.10
CA ARG A 8 -7.76 -6.51 -20.26
C ARG A 8 -7.21 -7.01 -18.92
N LEU A 9 -7.54 -8.22 -18.51
CA LEU A 9 -6.95 -8.89 -17.36
C LEU A 9 -5.93 -9.92 -17.85
N VAL A 10 -4.71 -9.89 -17.29
CA VAL A 10 -3.62 -10.82 -17.58
C VAL A 10 -3.15 -11.41 -16.26
N SER A 11 -3.04 -12.74 -16.20
CA SER A 11 -2.62 -13.47 -15.00
C SER A 11 -1.25 -14.14 -15.25
N PRO A 12 -0.14 -13.50 -14.85
CA PRO A 12 1.21 -14.05 -14.97
C PRO A 12 1.40 -15.23 -14.01
N ARG A 13 2.39 -16.07 -14.30
CA ARG A 13 2.72 -17.24 -13.48
C ARG A 13 3.73 -16.95 -12.37
N SER A 14 4.46 -15.82 -12.47
CA SER A 14 5.50 -15.41 -11.50
C SER A 14 5.56 -13.89 -11.34
N LEU A 15 6.15 -13.42 -10.24
CA LEU A 15 6.38 -12.00 -9.99
C LEU A 15 7.31 -11.37 -11.03
N ILE A 16 8.33 -12.09 -11.49
CA ILE A 16 9.25 -11.59 -12.51
C ILE A 16 8.56 -11.42 -13.87
N GLU A 17 7.64 -12.33 -14.22
CA GLU A 17 6.82 -12.19 -15.42
C GLU A 17 5.88 -10.99 -15.30
N ALA A 18 5.24 -10.82 -14.13
CA ALA A 18 4.39 -9.66 -13.84
C ALA A 18 5.18 -8.35 -13.96
N ALA A 19 6.37 -8.30 -13.38
CA ALA A 19 7.27 -7.14 -13.41
C ALA A 19 7.65 -6.76 -14.86
N ARG A 20 7.99 -7.75 -15.68
CA ARG A 20 8.30 -7.54 -17.11
C ARG A 20 7.10 -7.03 -17.92
N LEU A 21 5.91 -7.58 -17.66
CA LEU A 21 4.67 -7.12 -18.30
C LEU A 21 4.37 -5.66 -17.94
N LEU A 22 4.48 -5.30 -16.66
CA LEU A 22 4.26 -3.95 -16.17
C LEU A 22 5.28 -2.96 -16.75
N ALA A 23 6.56 -3.31 -16.72
CA ALA A 23 7.62 -2.47 -17.28
C ALA A 23 7.45 -2.22 -18.78
N LYS A 24 7.09 -3.28 -19.54
CA LYS A 24 6.86 -3.19 -20.99
C LYS A 24 5.65 -2.31 -21.34
N ALA A 25 4.58 -2.40 -20.56
CA ALA A 25 3.35 -1.66 -20.83
C ALA A 25 3.35 -0.25 -20.22
N GLY A 26 4.26 0.04 -19.28
CA GLY A 26 4.34 1.34 -18.62
C GLY A 26 3.02 1.77 -17.97
N PRO A 27 2.58 3.03 -18.13
CA PRO A 27 1.38 3.55 -17.48
C PRO A 27 0.08 2.91 -17.99
N GLU A 28 0.11 2.19 -19.08
CA GLU A 28 -1.06 1.47 -19.62
C GLU A 28 -1.38 0.18 -18.85
N ALA A 29 -0.50 -0.29 -17.99
CA ALA A 29 -0.76 -1.46 -17.15
C ALA A 29 -0.60 -1.14 -15.66
N MET A 30 -1.41 -1.80 -14.84
CA MET A 30 -1.34 -1.70 -13.38
C MET A 30 -1.40 -3.07 -12.73
N ALA A 31 -0.63 -3.23 -11.64
CA ALA A 31 -0.71 -4.41 -10.79
C ALA A 31 -2.08 -4.46 -10.09
N PHE A 32 -2.65 -5.66 -10.04
CA PHE A 32 -3.94 -5.92 -9.41
C PHE A 32 -3.79 -7.10 -8.43
N ALA A 33 -4.21 -6.90 -7.19
CA ALA A 33 -4.31 -7.93 -6.16
C ALA A 33 -5.72 -7.90 -5.55
N GLY A 34 -5.91 -7.42 -4.32
CA GLY A 34 -7.23 -7.32 -3.69
C GLY A 34 -8.19 -6.31 -4.33
N GLY A 35 -7.70 -5.33 -5.07
CA GLY A 35 -8.50 -4.38 -5.84
C GLY A 35 -9.33 -3.38 -5.03
N THR A 36 -9.28 -3.43 -3.71
CA THR A 36 -10.16 -2.64 -2.82
C THR A 36 -9.94 -1.12 -2.90
N ASP A 37 -8.77 -0.68 -3.32
CA ASP A 37 -8.50 0.74 -3.66
C ASP A 37 -8.56 0.98 -5.18
N LEU A 38 -7.99 0.09 -5.97
CA LEU A 38 -7.87 0.28 -7.42
C LEU A 38 -9.23 0.30 -8.12
N VAL A 39 -10.15 -0.63 -7.79
CA VAL A 39 -11.46 -0.70 -8.45
C VAL A 39 -12.30 0.59 -8.25
N PRO A 40 -12.40 1.16 -7.05
CA PRO A 40 -13.03 2.48 -6.86
C PRO A 40 -12.40 3.59 -7.72
N LYS A 41 -11.07 3.61 -7.83
CA LYS A 41 -10.35 4.63 -8.66
C LYS A 41 -10.63 4.45 -10.15
N LEU A 42 -10.69 3.22 -10.64
CA LEU A 42 -11.08 2.91 -12.02
C LEU A 42 -12.52 3.38 -12.31
N LYS A 43 -13.44 3.17 -11.37
CA LYS A 43 -14.84 3.62 -11.50
C LYS A 43 -14.95 5.16 -11.54
N ARG A 44 -14.12 5.87 -10.77
CA ARG A 44 -14.07 7.34 -10.75
C ARG A 44 -13.24 7.95 -11.88
N ARG A 45 -12.62 7.12 -12.75
CA ARG A 45 -11.72 7.56 -13.82
C ARG A 45 -10.48 8.32 -13.32
N GLN A 46 -10.06 8.08 -12.08
CA GLN A 46 -8.80 8.59 -11.56
C GLN A 46 -7.61 7.88 -12.19
N LEU A 47 -7.79 6.61 -12.55
CA LEU A 47 -6.81 5.78 -13.24
C LEU A 47 -7.48 5.13 -14.46
N ARG A 48 -6.74 5.02 -15.56
CA ARG A 48 -7.26 4.52 -16.85
C ARG A 48 -6.31 3.53 -17.53
N PRO A 49 -5.82 2.49 -16.82
CA PRO A 49 -5.00 1.48 -17.47
C PRO A 49 -5.82 0.71 -18.49
N ARG A 50 -5.18 0.23 -19.54
CA ARG A 50 -5.77 -0.70 -20.52
C ARG A 50 -5.65 -2.14 -20.05
N THR A 51 -4.67 -2.44 -19.16
CA THR A 51 -4.38 -3.79 -18.69
C THR A 51 -4.25 -3.82 -17.19
N LEU A 52 -4.87 -4.82 -16.56
CA LEU A 52 -4.59 -5.20 -15.18
C LEU A 52 -3.78 -6.48 -15.15
N VAL A 53 -2.68 -6.47 -14.40
CA VAL A 53 -1.82 -7.64 -14.19
C VAL A 53 -2.20 -8.25 -12.86
N ASP A 54 -2.94 -9.36 -12.88
CA ASP A 54 -3.48 -10.04 -11.71
C ASP A 54 -2.40 -10.86 -11.01
N LEU A 55 -2.04 -10.43 -9.81
CA LEU A 55 -1.03 -11.07 -8.97
C LEU A 55 -1.61 -12.16 -8.05
N SER A 56 -2.94 -12.25 -7.92
CA SER A 56 -3.61 -13.08 -6.91
C SER A 56 -3.36 -14.58 -7.09
N ARG A 57 -3.02 -15.01 -8.31
CA ARG A 57 -2.80 -16.42 -8.66
C ARG A 57 -1.32 -16.85 -8.63
N ILE A 58 -0.40 -15.94 -8.32
CA ILE A 58 1.03 -16.23 -8.28
C ILE A 58 1.33 -17.08 -7.04
N LYS A 59 1.88 -18.26 -7.23
CA LYS A 59 2.27 -19.16 -6.14
C LYS A 59 3.35 -18.53 -5.27
N GLY A 60 3.19 -18.60 -3.94
CA GLY A 60 4.16 -18.05 -2.97
C GLY A 60 4.09 -16.52 -2.80
N PHE A 61 3.16 -15.84 -3.46
CA PHE A 61 2.94 -14.40 -3.30
C PHE A 61 2.21 -14.06 -1.99
N SER A 62 1.46 -15.01 -1.41
CA SER A 62 0.75 -14.88 -0.12
C SER A 62 1.27 -15.87 0.92
N GLY A 63 0.85 -15.64 2.17
CA GLY A 63 1.17 -16.47 3.32
C GLY A 63 2.16 -15.83 4.27
N VAL A 64 2.17 -16.33 5.51
CA VAL A 64 3.07 -15.91 6.59
C VAL A 64 3.91 -17.09 7.00
N LYS A 65 5.23 -16.94 7.02
CA LYS A 65 6.16 -18.02 7.40
C LYS A 65 7.32 -17.50 8.24
N ARG A 66 7.83 -18.36 9.12
CA ARG A 66 9.09 -18.10 9.81
C ARG A 66 10.27 -18.52 8.91
N SER A 67 11.31 -17.70 8.88
CA SER A 67 12.57 -17.97 8.21
C SER A 67 13.71 -17.56 9.13
N GLY A 68 14.28 -18.54 9.86
CA GLY A 68 15.30 -18.28 10.88
C GLY A 68 14.78 -17.36 11.99
N ASP A 69 15.42 -16.21 12.15
CA ASP A 69 15.13 -15.16 13.11
C ASP A 69 14.13 -14.09 12.59
N ARG A 70 13.46 -14.37 11.48
CA ARG A 70 12.51 -13.43 10.84
C ARG A 70 11.17 -14.08 10.56
N VAL A 71 10.15 -13.23 10.46
CA VAL A 71 8.86 -13.55 9.87
C VAL A 71 8.81 -12.92 8.50
N VAL A 72 8.51 -13.73 7.49
CA VAL A 72 8.34 -13.32 6.08
C VAL A 72 6.86 -13.38 5.75
N ILE A 73 6.31 -12.25 5.30
CA ILE A 73 4.91 -12.07 4.94
C ILE A 73 4.85 -11.78 3.44
N GLY A 74 4.26 -12.68 2.65
CA GLY A 74 4.05 -12.45 1.22
C GLY A 74 3.14 -11.24 0.98
N ALA A 75 3.46 -10.41 0.00
CA ALA A 75 2.71 -9.16 -0.24
C ALA A 75 1.24 -9.39 -0.66
N GLY A 76 0.91 -10.57 -1.19
CA GLY A 76 -0.46 -11.01 -1.49
C GLY A 76 -1.24 -11.51 -0.28
N THR A 77 -0.67 -11.59 0.92
CA THR A 77 -1.36 -12.01 2.14
C THR A 77 -2.49 -11.04 2.45
N ARG A 78 -3.69 -11.56 2.68
CA ARG A 78 -4.85 -10.74 3.02
C ARG A 78 -4.72 -10.21 4.44
N ILE A 79 -5.32 -9.04 4.67
CA ILE A 79 -5.27 -8.40 6.00
C ILE A 79 -5.93 -9.28 7.06
N GLU A 80 -6.99 -10.01 6.71
CA GLU A 80 -7.64 -10.96 7.61
C GLU A 80 -6.71 -12.14 7.96
N GLU A 81 -6.08 -12.77 6.97
CA GLU A 81 -5.08 -13.84 7.17
C GLU A 81 -3.90 -13.36 8.03
N LEU A 82 -3.49 -12.09 7.89
CA LEU A 82 -2.46 -11.47 8.71
C LEU A 82 -2.89 -11.41 10.19
N LEU A 83 -4.14 -11.02 10.46
CA LEU A 83 -4.69 -10.94 11.82
C LEU A 83 -4.84 -12.30 12.49
N GLU A 84 -5.13 -13.35 11.73
CA GLU A 84 -5.30 -14.72 12.20
C GLU A 84 -3.97 -15.46 12.42
N SER A 85 -2.87 -14.95 11.84
CA SER A 85 -1.57 -15.62 11.90
C SER A 85 -0.94 -15.55 13.30
N PRO A 86 -0.65 -16.70 13.95
CA PRO A 86 0.05 -16.72 15.24
C PRO A 86 1.47 -16.13 15.16
N LEU A 87 2.13 -16.19 14.01
CA LEU A 87 3.45 -15.58 13.79
C LEU A 87 3.43 -14.05 13.84
N VAL A 88 2.28 -13.43 13.58
CA VAL A 88 2.08 -11.98 13.65
C VAL A 88 1.65 -11.54 15.04
N ALA A 89 1.22 -12.46 15.90
CA ALA A 89 0.70 -12.15 17.24
C ALA A 89 1.67 -11.34 18.12
N ILE A 90 2.98 -11.54 17.94
CA ILE A 90 4.02 -10.85 18.69
C ILE A 90 4.24 -9.38 18.26
N PHE A 91 3.78 -9.00 17.08
CA PHE A 91 3.91 -7.65 16.54
C PHE A 91 2.64 -6.84 16.82
N THR A 92 2.48 -6.37 18.07
CA THR A 92 1.25 -5.72 18.55
C THR A 92 0.87 -4.52 17.68
N ALA A 93 1.82 -3.64 17.35
CA ALA A 93 1.56 -2.49 16.48
C ALA A 93 1.01 -2.90 15.09
N LEU A 94 1.56 -3.97 14.51
CA LEU A 94 1.10 -4.47 13.20
C LEU A 94 -0.33 -5.00 13.29
N ARG A 95 -0.67 -5.75 14.35
CA ARG A 95 -2.03 -6.27 14.56
C ARG A 95 -3.04 -5.15 14.82
N GLU A 96 -2.69 -4.18 15.66
CA GLU A 96 -3.54 -3.01 15.95
C GLU A 96 -3.79 -2.20 14.66
N ALA A 97 -2.76 -1.96 13.85
CA ALA A 97 -2.88 -1.28 12.57
C ALA A 97 -3.77 -2.05 11.58
N ALA A 98 -3.54 -3.36 11.44
CA ALA A 98 -4.34 -4.23 10.57
C ALA A 98 -5.82 -4.27 10.99
N ALA A 99 -6.11 -4.34 12.28
CA ALA A 99 -7.47 -4.33 12.81
C ALA A 99 -8.22 -3.00 12.56
N CYS A 100 -7.47 -1.88 12.44
CA CYS A 100 -8.03 -0.55 12.14
C CYS A 100 -8.34 -0.35 10.64
N ILE A 101 -7.94 -1.27 9.76
CA ILE A 101 -8.20 -1.15 8.31
C ILE A 101 -9.66 -1.45 8.02
N ALA A 102 -10.35 -0.49 7.42
CA ALA A 102 -11.67 -0.61 6.78
C ALA A 102 -12.69 -1.46 7.57
N THR A 103 -13.32 -2.44 6.89
CA THR A 103 -14.28 -3.40 7.46
C THR A 103 -13.76 -4.83 7.28
N PRO A 104 -14.31 -5.84 8.00
CA PRO A 104 -13.97 -7.24 7.79
C PRO A 104 -14.10 -7.68 6.33
N GLN A 105 -15.16 -7.26 5.63
CA GLN A 105 -15.39 -7.58 4.21
C GLN A 105 -14.28 -7.01 3.29
N ILE A 106 -13.73 -5.85 3.62
CA ILE A 106 -12.61 -5.29 2.86
C ILE A 106 -11.32 -6.02 3.24
N ARG A 107 -11.08 -6.32 4.52
CA ARG A 107 -9.89 -7.03 4.98
C ARG A 107 -9.78 -8.46 4.44
N SER A 108 -10.91 -9.13 4.17
CA SER A 108 -10.91 -10.46 3.56
C SER A 108 -10.43 -10.48 2.10
N THR A 109 -10.27 -9.31 1.48
CA THR A 109 -9.82 -9.16 0.09
C THR A 109 -8.58 -8.29 -0.04
N ALA A 110 -8.46 -7.22 0.76
CA ALA A 110 -7.31 -6.31 0.77
C ALA A 110 -6.04 -7.06 1.18
N THR A 111 -4.91 -6.75 0.51
CA THR A 111 -3.62 -7.39 0.77
C THR A 111 -2.65 -6.44 1.47
N ILE A 112 -1.66 -6.99 2.19
CA ILE A 112 -0.62 -6.18 2.83
C ILE A 112 0.16 -5.36 1.81
N GLY A 113 0.58 -5.95 0.68
CA GLY A 113 1.26 -5.23 -0.39
C GLY A 113 0.41 -4.12 -0.99
N GLY A 114 -0.90 -4.36 -1.17
CA GLY A 114 -1.85 -3.34 -1.63
C GLY A 114 -2.00 -2.18 -0.63
N ASN A 115 -1.94 -2.45 0.68
CA ASN A 115 -1.97 -1.40 1.69
C ASN A 115 -0.67 -0.58 1.74
N LEU A 116 0.49 -1.21 1.54
CA LEU A 116 1.77 -0.52 1.42
C LEU A 116 1.87 0.32 0.15
N ALA A 117 1.27 -0.15 -0.94
CA ALA A 117 1.24 0.54 -2.22
C ALA A 117 0.01 1.44 -2.40
N LEU A 118 -0.70 1.74 -1.30
CA LEU A 118 -1.88 2.60 -1.34
C LEU A 118 -1.50 4.00 -1.85
N ASP A 119 -2.22 4.48 -2.85
CA ASP A 119 -2.02 5.83 -3.36
C ASP A 119 -2.46 6.88 -2.33
N THR A 120 -1.83 8.06 -2.41
CA THR A 120 -2.17 9.20 -1.56
C THR A 120 -3.60 9.69 -1.82
N ARG A 121 -4.21 10.27 -0.79
CA ARG A 121 -5.61 10.70 -0.78
C ARG A 121 -5.75 12.20 -0.54
N CYS A 122 -6.72 12.79 -1.22
CA CYS A 122 -7.05 14.19 -1.07
C CYS A 122 -8.54 14.40 -1.42
N SER A 123 -9.24 15.25 -0.70
CA SER A 123 -10.65 15.55 -0.94
C SER A 123 -10.92 16.04 -2.36
N PHE A 124 -9.98 16.76 -2.98
CA PHE A 124 -10.08 17.23 -4.36
C PHE A 124 -9.78 16.15 -5.40
N TYR A 125 -8.87 15.23 -5.09
CA TYR A 125 -8.52 14.16 -6.01
C TYR A 125 -9.52 12.99 -5.95
N ASP A 126 -10.06 12.66 -4.76
CA ASP A 126 -10.96 11.53 -4.55
C ASP A 126 -12.40 11.80 -5.01
N GLN A 127 -12.55 12.53 -6.11
CA GLN A 127 -13.82 12.90 -6.75
C GLN A 127 -13.97 12.21 -8.11
N SER A 128 -15.18 12.30 -8.69
CA SER A 128 -15.42 11.86 -10.06
C SER A 128 -14.62 12.70 -11.06
N GLU A 129 -14.38 12.14 -12.24
CA GLU A 129 -13.69 12.88 -13.31
C GLU A 129 -14.42 14.17 -13.68
N LEU A 130 -15.75 14.09 -13.89
CA LEU A 130 -16.58 15.25 -14.24
C LEU A 130 -16.44 16.37 -13.19
N TRP A 131 -16.43 16.02 -11.90
CA TRP A 131 -16.24 17.00 -10.84
C TRP A 131 -14.85 17.64 -10.89
N ARG A 132 -13.80 16.85 -11.10
CA ARG A 132 -12.41 17.35 -11.19
C ARG A 132 -12.21 18.23 -12.40
N GLU A 133 -12.78 17.86 -13.55
CA GLU A 133 -12.78 18.66 -14.77
C GLU A 133 -13.47 20.00 -14.57
N ALA A 134 -14.65 19.99 -13.97
CA ALA A 134 -15.38 21.22 -13.65
C ALA A 134 -14.63 22.17 -12.69
N GLN A 135 -13.73 21.63 -11.85
CA GLN A 135 -12.85 22.40 -10.96
C GLN A 135 -11.51 22.79 -11.61
N GLY A 136 -11.23 22.35 -12.84
CA GLY A 136 -9.98 22.63 -13.56
C GLY A 136 -8.81 21.79 -13.08
N PHE A 137 -9.04 20.54 -12.64
CA PHE A 137 -8.04 19.58 -12.17
C PHE A 137 -7.16 20.09 -11.01
N CYS A 138 -6.09 19.38 -10.67
CA CYS A 138 -5.14 19.74 -9.62
C CYS A 138 -3.76 19.17 -9.94
N LEU A 139 -2.73 19.65 -9.26
CA LEU A 139 -1.32 19.27 -9.44
C LEU A 139 -1.07 17.74 -9.45
N LYS A 140 -1.89 16.92 -8.78
CA LYS A 140 -1.77 15.46 -8.82
C LYS A 140 -2.18 14.85 -10.18
N THR A 141 -2.97 15.54 -10.96
CA THR A 141 -3.54 15.04 -12.24
C THR A 141 -3.08 15.85 -13.44
N ASP A 142 -2.53 17.03 -13.20
CA ASP A 142 -2.06 17.96 -14.22
C ASP A 142 -0.92 18.77 -13.63
N GLU A 143 0.29 18.61 -14.16
CA GLU A 143 1.51 19.23 -13.65
C GLU A 143 1.50 20.77 -13.80
N GLU A 144 0.69 21.32 -14.71
CA GLU A 144 0.51 22.76 -14.89
C GLU A 144 -0.50 23.37 -13.92
N ALA A 145 -1.32 22.54 -13.25
CA ALA A 145 -2.32 23.00 -12.31
C ALA A 145 -1.72 23.27 -10.91
N SER A 146 -2.37 24.11 -10.12
CA SER A 146 -2.02 24.36 -8.73
C SER A 146 -2.59 23.30 -7.78
N CYS A 147 -1.99 23.16 -6.58
CA CYS A 147 -2.55 22.33 -5.52
C CYS A 147 -3.83 22.97 -4.97
N ARG A 148 -4.98 22.27 -5.07
CA ARG A 148 -6.28 22.76 -4.57
C ARG A 148 -6.40 22.75 -3.04
N ALA A 149 -5.64 21.86 -2.36
CA ALA A 149 -5.63 21.79 -0.90
C ALA A 149 -4.75 22.89 -0.27
N ALA A 150 -3.72 23.37 -0.99
CA ALA A 150 -2.83 24.45 -0.58
C ALA A 150 -2.57 25.35 -1.80
N PRO A 151 -3.48 26.31 -2.09
CA PRO A 151 -3.33 27.23 -3.23
C PRO A 151 -2.00 27.97 -3.20
N GLY A 152 -1.34 28.04 -4.35
CA GLY A 152 0.00 28.63 -4.48
C GLY A 152 1.16 27.69 -4.16
N SER A 153 0.91 26.43 -3.76
CA SER A 153 1.96 25.45 -3.57
C SER A 153 2.31 24.72 -4.87
N GLU A 154 3.61 24.58 -5.11
CA GLU A 154 4.19 23.75 -6.16
C GLU A 154 4.25 22.26 -5.77
N ARG A 155 3.86 21.91 -4.54
CA ARG A 155 3.85 20.54 -4.01
C ARG A 155 2.42 20.04 -3.83
N CYS A 156 2.19 18.77 -4.17
CA CYS A 156 0.94 18.10 -3.86
C CYS A 156 0.91 17.67 -2.38
N PHE A 157 -0.12 18.06 -1.64
CA PHE A 157 -0.37 17.70 -0.23
C PHE A 157 -1.33 16.53 -0.04
N ALA A 158 -1.52 15.68 -1.06
CA ALA A 158 -2.27 14.45 -0.85
C ALA A 158 -1.53 13.54 0.15
N LEU A 159 -2.28 12.99 1.11
CA LEU A 159 -1.73 12.29 2.27
C LEU A 159 -1.62 10.79 2.04
N ALA A 160 -0.54 10.18 2.53
CA ALA A 160 -0.48 8.73 2.72
C ALA A 160 -1.53 8.31 3.75
N SER A 161 -2.30 7.26 3.46
CA SER A 161 -3.45 6.86 4.28
C SER A 161 -3.45 5.35 4.61
N GLY A 162 -2.36 4.64 4.32
CA GLY A 162 -2.16 3.25 4.73
C GLY A 162 -1.95 3.16 6.24
N ASP A 163 -2.66 2.25 6.90
CA ASP A 163 -2.49 2.03 8.35
C ASP A 163 -1.24 1.19 8.65
N LEU A 164 -0.82 0.28 7.73
CA LEU A 164 0.31 -0.62 7.98
C LEU A 164 1.69 0.04 7.86
N PRO A 165 1.94 1.01 6.95
CA PRO A 165 3.27 1.59 6.78
C PRO A 165 3.88 2.12 8.09
N PRO A 166 3.20 2.94 8.90
CA PRO A 166 3.77 3.45 10.15
C PRO A 166 4.15 2.33 11.14
N ALA A 167 3.28 1.30 11.26
CA ALA A 167 3.52 0.18 12.18
C ALA A 167 4.72 -0.67 11.72
N LEU A 168 4.81 -0.97 10.43
CA LEU A 168 5.89 -1.77 9.86
C LEU A 168 7.23 -1.03 9.89
N ILE A 169 7.24 0.29 9.60
CA ILE A 169 8.44 1.13 9.69
C ILE A 169 8.94 1.17 11.15
N ALA A 170 8.06 1.42 12.12
CA ALA A 170 8.43 1.42 13.54
C ALA A 170 8.99 0.06 14.00
N LEU A 171 8.55 -1.04 13.41
CA LEU A 171 9.06 -2.39 13.67
C LEU A 171 10.37 -2.69 12.93
N GLY A 172 10.89 -1.79 12.10
CA GLY A 172 12.11 -1.97 11.31
C GLY A 172 11.93 -2.98 10.17
N ALA A 173 10.77 -2.99 9.53
CA ALA A 173 10.48 -3.89 8.43
C ALA A 173 11.38 -3.65 7.22
N LYS A 174 11.81 -4.73 6.59
CA LYS A 174 12.40 -4.73 5.25
C LYS A 174 11.38 -5.20 4.23
N VAL A 175 11.55 -4.77 3.00
CA VAL A 175 10.74 -5.22 1.85
C VAL A 175 11.64 -5.88 0.82
N ARG A 176 11.15 -6.98 0.28
CA ARG A 176 11.71 -7.60 -0.90
C ARG A 176 10.92 -7.13 -2.12
N LEU A 177 11.64 -6.58 -3.07
CA LEU A 177 11.11 -6.02 -4.30
C LEU A 177 11.54 -6.89 -5.48
N VAL A 178 10.64 -7.06 -6.45
CA VAL A 178 10.91 -7.79 -7.69
C VAL A 178 10.69 -6.86 -8.87
N GLY A 179 11.73 -6.64 -9.64
CA GLY A 179 11.71 -5.88 -10.88
C GLY A 179 12.02 -6.73 -12.11
N PRO A 180 11.97 -6.16 -13.31
CA PRO A 180 12.28 -6.87 -14.56
C PRO A 180 13.69 -7.50 -14.60
N ALA A 181 14.64 -6.87 -13.91
CA ALA A 181 16.06 -7.29 -13.85
C ALA A 181 16.37 -8.25 -12.69
N GLY A 182 15.46 -8.46 -11.75
CA GLY A 182 15.69 -9.33 -10.59
C GLY A 182 15.07 -8.80 -9.30
N GLU A 183 15.60 -9.30 -8.18
CA GLU A 183 15.13 -8.98 -6.83
C GLU A 183 16.12 -8.07 -6.10
N ARG A 184 15.60 -7.24 -5.21
CA ARG A 184 16.40 -6.47 -4.24
C ARG A 184 15.67 -6.34 -2.91
N GLU A 185 16.41 -6.08 -1.84
CA GLU A 185 15.87 -5.70 -0.54
C GLU A 185 16.06 -4.20 -0.30
N ALA A 186 15.17 -3.61 0.49
CA ALA A 186 15.24 -2.24 0.97
C ALA A 186 14.61 -2.14 2.36
N ALA A 187 14.97 -1.12 3.14
CA ALA A 187 14.18 -0.76 4.30
C ALA A 187 12.80 -0.24 3.83
N LEU A 188 11.73 -0.51 4.60
CA LEU A 188 10.39 -0.14 4.15
C LEU A 188 10.24 1.37 3.95
N GLU A 189 10.85 2.19 4.80
CA GLU A 189 10.83 3.64 4.68
C GLU A 189 11.44 4.16 3.36
N GLU A 190 12.43 3.46 2.81
CA GLU A 190 13.12 3.88 1.58
C GLU A 190 12.23 3.82 0.33
N ILE A 191 11.17 3.02 0.36
CA ILE A 191 10.25 2.94 -0.78
C ILE A 191 9.25 4.12 -0.85
N TYR A 192 9.25 5.02 0.14
CA TYR A 192 8.36 6.17 0.15
C TYR A 192 9.07 7.47 -0.24
N ARG A 193 8.27 8.40 -0.81
CA ARG A 193 8.68 9.77 -1.15
C ARG A 193 7.83 10.77 -0.39
N ASP A 194 8.42 11.92 -0.10
CA ASP A 194 7.70 13.06 0.47
C ASP A 194 7.01 13.90 -0.64
N THR A 195 6.10 13.25 -1.38
CA THR A 195 5.26 13.95 -2.37
C THR A 195 3.90 13.27 -2.49
N GLY A 196 2.85 14.07 -2.57
CA GLY A 196 1.48 13.58 -2.76
C GLY A 196 1.18 13.08 -4.18
N CYS A 197 1.95 13.46 -5.19
CA CYS A 197 1.73 13.01 -6.57
C CYS A 197 2.08 11.54 -6.77
N SER A 198 3.24 11.12 -6.25
CA SER A 198 3.75 9.75 -6.38
C SER A 198 4.50 9.37 -5.11
N SER A 199 3.81 8.71 -4.18
CA SER A 199 4.36 8.39 -2.86
C SER A 199 5.39 7.26 -2.85
N LEU A 200 5.53 6.49 -3.94
CA LEU A 200 6.41 5.34 -3.98
C LEU A 200 7.64 5.55 -4.86
N ARG A 201 8.80 5.06 -4.38
CA ARG A 201 10.08 4.99 -5.10
C ARG A 201 10.27 3.60 -5.72
N LEU A 202 9.27 3.10 -6.42
CA LEU A 202 9.38 1.86 -7.16
C LEU A 202 9.83 2.15 -8.59
N GLY A 203 10.74 1.33 -9.10
CA GLY A 203 11.17 1.40 -10.49
C GLY A 203 10.08 0.93 -11.45
N PRO A 204 10.24 1.14 -12.77
CA PRO A 204 9.30 0.66 -13.77
C PRO A 204 9.07 -0.85 -13.67
N GLY A 205 7.83 -1.24 -13.41
CA GLY A 205 7.44 -2.64 -13.24
C GLY A 205 7.84 -3.28 -11.91
N GLU A 206 8.47 -2.55 -10.99
CA GLU A 206 8.88 -3.09 -9.70
C GLU A 206 7.67 -3.34 -8.79
N LEU A 207 7.67 -4.49 -8.11
CA LEU A 207 6.58 -4.98 -7.27
C LEU A 207 7.09 -5.29 -5.86
N ILE A 208 6.29 -5.00 -4.85
CA ILE A 208 6.51 -5.49 -3.48
C ILE A 208 6.18 -7.00 -3.47
N ALA A 209 7.17 -7.84 -3.19
CA ALA A 209 7.03 -9.29 -3.16
C ALA A 209 6.75 -9.83 -1.76
N ALA A 210 7.47 -9.33 -0.76
CA ALA A 210 7.33 -9.75 0.63
C ALA A 210 7.76 -8.65 1.59
N ILE A 211 7.34 -8.78 2.84
CA ILE A 211 7.73 -7.97 3.99
C ILE A 211 8.45 -8.87 4.99
N GLU A 212 9.55 -8.41 5.57
CA GLU A 212 10.34 -9.14 6.54
C GLU A 212 10.44 -8.38 7.85
N LEU A 213 10.18 -9.07 8.95
CA LEU A 213 10.24 -8.55 10.32
C LEU A 213 11.16 -9.44 11.17
N GLY A 214 12.09 -8.82 11.89
CA GLY A 214 12.93 -9.52 12.85
C GLY A 214 12.13 -9.96 14.08
N LEU A 215 12.46 -11.14 14.61
CA LEU A 215 11.82 -11.74 15.79
C LEU A 215 12.38 -11.19 17.13
N SER A 216 13.03 -10.03 17.12
CA SER A 216 13.50 -9.39 18.35
C SER A 216 12.33 -8.97 19.24
N PRO A 217 12.36 -9.25 20.55
CA PRO A 217 11.33 -8.79 21.48
C PRO A 217 11.25 -7.26 21.47
N ARG A 218 10.06 -6.73 21.21
CA ARG A 218 9.78 -5.29 21.21
C ARG A 218 8.42 -5.03 21.82
N LEU A 219 8.32 -3.97 22.60
CA LEU A 219 7.03 -3.39 22.95
C LEU A 219 6.61 -2.47 21.84
N SER A 220 5.44 -2.68 21.27
CA SER A 220 4.97 -1.84 20.17
C SER A 220 3.47 -1.58 20.25
N THR A 221 3.04 -0.44 19.73
CA THR A 221 1.63 -0.07 19.66
C THR A 221 1.38 0.82 18.44
N TYR A 222 0.14 0.82 17.97
CA TYR A 222 -0.35 1.70 16.92
C TYR A 222 -1.63 2.40 17.38
N ARG A 223 -1.76 3.67 17.07
CA ARG A 223 -2.98 4.47 17.32
C ARG A 223 -3.39 5.21 16.06
N LYS A 224 -4.70 5.21 15.83
CA LYS A 224 -5.33 5.85 14.67
C LYS A 224 -6.31 6.92 15.11
N LEU A 225 -6.05 8.15 14.73
CA LEU A 225 -7.03 9.23 14.80
C LEU A 225 -7.89 9.22 13.54
N ARG A 226 -9.20 9.20 13.69
CA ARG A 226 -10.18 9.23 12.62
C ARG A 226 -11.43 10.00 13.03
N ARG A 227 -12.21 10.51 12.08
CA ARG A 227 -13.38 11.34 12.35
C ARG A 227 -14.56 10.56 12.92
N ARG A 228 -14.67 9.26 12.61
CA ARG A 228 -15.78 8.39 13.04
C ARG A 228 -15.24 7.03 13.51
N ALA A 229 -16.00 6.37 14.38
CA ALA A 229 -15.60 5.09 14.96
C ALA A 229 -15.67 3.91 13.96
N SER A 230 -16.51 4.03 12.90
CA SER A 230 -16.60 3.01 11.84
C SER A 230 -15.42 3.12 10.85
N PHE A 231 -15.48 2.42 9.71
CA PHE A 231 -14.41 2.48 8.72
C PHE A 231 -14.17 3.91 8.23
N ASP A 232 -12.91 4.35 8.33
CA ASP A 232 -12.46 5.64 7.87
C ASP A 232 -10.94 5.59 7.62
N PHE A 233 -10.43 6.48 6.77
CA PHE A 233 -8.99 6.67 6.65
C PHE A 233 -8.44 7.42 7.86
N ALA A 234 -7.16 7.19 8.17
CA ALA A 234 -6.50 7.91 9.23
C ALA A 234 -6.38 9.41 8.90
N ALA A 235 -6.80 10.28 9.80
CA ALA A 235 -6.35 11.67 9.83
C ALA A 235 -4.91 11.74 10.35
N LEU A 236 -4.56 10.84 11.30
CA LEU A 236 -3.21 10.63 11.80
C LEU A 236 -3.08 9.17 12.24
N GLY A 237 -2.00 8.50 11.83
CA GLY A 237 -1.59 7.19 12.33
C GLY A 237 -0.22 7.30 13.00
N VAL A 238 -0.10 6.81 14.22
CA VAL A 238 1.15 6.82 14.99
C VAL A 238 1.48 5.41 15.45
N ALA A 239 2.71 4.98 15.20
CA ALA A 239 3.25 3.72 15.71
C ALA A 239 4.50 3.98 16.53
N VAL A 240 4.65 3.22 17.59
CA VAL A 240 5.84 3.23 18.45
C VAL A 240 6.32 1.80 18.63
N SER A 241 7.64 1.62 18.58
CA SER A 241 8.30 0.36 18.90
C SER A 241 9.51 0.62 19.77
N LEU A 242 9.58 -0.04 20.92
CA LEU A 242 10.62 0.14 21.92
C LEU A 242 11.38 -1.19 22.11
N GLN A 243 12.69 -1.11 22.11
CA GLN A 243 13.54 -2.20 22.61
C GLN A 243 13.82 -1.98 24.10
N MET A 244 13.72 -3.08 24.86
CA MET A 244 14.01 -3.07 26.30
C MET A 244 15.28 -3.86 26.56
N LYS A 245 16.20 -3.27 27.32
CA LYS A 245 17.42 -3.94 27.79
C LYS A 245 17.59 -3.69 29.27
N GLY A 246 17.56 -4.77 30.08
CA GLY A 246 17.71 -4.66 31.53
C GLY A 246 16.65 -3.79 32.21
N GLY A 247 15.41 -3.74 31.68
CA GLY A 247 14.32 -2.92 32.21
C GLY A 247 14.31 -1.45 31.78
N ALA A 248 15.31 -1.01 31.02
CA ALA A 248 15.38 0.33 30.43
C ALA A 248 15.13 0.30 28.90
N VAL A 249 14.67 1.43 28.36
CA VAL A 249 14.57 1.63 26.92
C VAL A 249 15.97 1.84 26.35
N SER A 250 16.31 1.09 25.29
CA SER A 250 17.62 1.15 24.63
C SER A 250 17.52 1.74 23.23
#